data_1807b7d26446351c2cc1d9ed19dfd101
#
_entry.id   1807b7d26446351c2cc1d9ed19dfd101
#
_cell.length_a   1.000
_cell.length_b   1.000
_cell.length_c   1.000
_cell.angle_alpha   90.00
_cell.angle_beta   90.00
_cell.angle_gamma   90.00
#
_symmetry.space_group_name_H-M   'P 1'
#
loop_
_entity.id
_entity.type
_entity.pdbx_description
1 polymer ?
#
loop_
_entity_poly.entity_id
_entity_poly.type
_entity_poly.pdbx_seq_one_letter_code
_entity_poly.pdbx_strand_id
1 'polypeptide(L)'
;MNENIQTVIDSVNTILNDTNLADTVDNVILRLVSFGYEPTEEDAWMIAYNIKGTVNHVLNEINHTTVPKGLFEVVVDMICGEVLNAKFRTGQLEMTDLDLDGMIQSVTEGDTSVSFSAEGSDESKLKGLLSWLIQGKGSDLLCYRKMRW
;
A
#
# COMPACT_ATOMS: atom_id res chain seq x y z
N MET A 1 1.05 -7.59 -19.51
CA MET A 1 0.16 -7.27 -18.38
C MET A 1 -1.21 -7.89 -18.63
N ASN A 2 -1.84 -8.46 -17.61
CA ASN A 2 -3.16 -9.05 -17.72
C ASN A 2 -4.19 -7.97 -18.06
N GLU A 3 -5.12 -8.24 -18.98
CA GLU A 3 -6.19 -7.29 -19.35
C GLU A 3 -7.02 -6.84 -18.14
N ASN A 4 -7.28 -7.76 -17.20
CA ASN A 4 -8.02 -7.42 -15.98
C ASN A 4 -7.29 -6.37 -15.13
N ILE A 5 -5.99 -6.47 -15.03
CA ILE A 5 -5.17 -5.52 -14.26
C ILE A 5 -5.22 -4.14 -14.92
N GLN A 6 -5.09 -4.08 -16.23
CA GLN A 6 -5.20 -2.82 -16.95
C GLN A 6 -6.58 -2.18 -16.79
N THR A 7 -7.64 -2.99 -16.82
CA THR A 7 -8.99 -2.51 -16.60
C THR A 7 -9.17 -1.91 -15.21
N VAL A 8 -8.61 -2.55 -14.18
CA VAL A 8 -8.63 -2.03 -12.82
C VAL A 8 -7.88 -0.70 -12.73
N ILE A 9 -6.71 -0.63 -13.32
CA ILE A 9 -5.91 0.61 -13.35
C ILE A 9 -6.72 1.75 -14.00
N ASP A 10 -7.35 1.48 -15.12
CA ASP A 10 -8.16 2.47 -15.84
C ASP A 10 -9.36 2.91 -14.99
N SER A 11 -10.01 1.98 -14.31
CA SER A 11 -11.15 2.28 -13.44
C SER A 11 -10.73 3.17 -12.26
N VAL A 12 -9.62 2.84 -11.62
CA VAL A 12 -9.10 3.64 -10.49
C VAL A 12 -8.73 5.05 -10.96
N ASN A 13 -8.05 5.17 -12.08
CA ASN A 13 -7.68 6.47 -12.65
C ASN A 13 -8.91 7.31 -12.99
N THR A 14 -9.97 6.68 -13.52
CA THR A 14 -11.23 7.36 -13.83
C THR A 14 -11.89 7.90 -12.56
N ILE A 15 -11.91 7.12 -11.50
CA ILE A 15 -12.50 7.53 -10.21
C ILE A 15 -11.70 8.67 -9.58
N LEU A 16 -10.38 8.57 -9.56
CA LEU A 16 -9.50 9.61 -8.99
C LEU A 16 -9.53 10.89 -9.82
N ASN A 17 -9.59 10.77 -11.14
CA ASN A 17 -9.56 11.89 -12.07
C ASN A 17 -8.43 12.87 -11.76
N ASP A 18 -7.24 12.33 -11.49
CA ASP A 18 -6.04 13.12 -11.15
C ASP A 18 -4.83 12.50 -11.82
N THR A 19 -4.33 13.17 -12.85
CA THR A 19 -3.18 12.69 -13.62
C THR A 19 -1.89 12.64 -12.80
N ASN A 20 -1.80 13.43 -11.73
CA ASN A 20 -0.63 13.43 -10.85
C ASN A 20 -0.52 12.14 -10.03
N LEU A 21 -1.61 11.39 -9.91
CA LEU A 21 -1.65 10.13 -9.19
C LEU A 21 -1.53 8.90 -10.09
N ALA A 22 -1.39 9.08 -11.41
CA ALA A 22 -1.35 7.95 -12.35
C ALA A 22 -0.21 6.97 -12.04
N ASP A 23 0.99 7.47 -11.76
CA ASP A 23 2.13 6.62 -11.40
C ASP A 23 1.89 5.90 -10.07
N THR A 24 1.26 6.56 -9.13
CA THR A 24 0.89 5.96 -7.84
C THR A 24 -0.08 4.80 -8.07
N VAL A 25 -1.10 5.00 -8.91
CA VAL A 25 -2.08 3.96 -9.24
C VAL A 25 -1.37 2.73 -9.82
N ASP A 26 -0.53 2.94 -10.84
CA ASP A 26 0.19 1.84 -11.47
C ASP A 26 1.01 1.04 -10.46
N ASN A 27 1.76 1.73 -9.63
CA ASN A 27 2.64 1.08 -8.66
C ASN A 27 1.87 0.37 -7.54
N VAL A 28 0.76 0.94 -7.08
CA VAL A 28 -0.10 0.29 -6.07
C VAL A 28 -0.66 -1.01 -6.61
N ILE A 29 -1.21 -0.99 -7.82
CA ILE A 29 -1.81 -2.19 -8.43
C ILE A 29 -0.74 -3.26 -8.64
N LEU A 30 0.41 -2.89 -9.20
CA LEU A 30 1.50 -3.84 -9.43
C LEU A 30 2.06 -4.40 -8.11
N ARG A 31 2.13 -3.57 -7.07
CA ARG A 31 2.60 -4.02 -5.76
C ARG A 31 1.62 -5.00 -5.12
N LEU A 32 0.30 -4.76 -5.21
CA LEU A 32 -0.71 -5.69 -4.74
C LEU A 32 -0.59 -7.04 -5.44
N VAL A 33 -0.40 -7.02 -6.76
CA VAL A 33 -0.20 -8.25 -7.53
C VAL A 33 1.06 -9.00 -7.06
N SER A 34 2.14 -8.27 -6.78
CA SER A 34 3.38 -8.88 -6.28
C SER A 34 3.21 -9.55 -4.91
N PHE A 35 2.25 -9.08 -4.12
CA PHE A 35 1.89 -9.68 -2.84
C PHE A 35 0.97 -10.90 -2.98
N GLY A 36 0.53 -11.22 -4.20
CA GLY A 36 -0.36 -12.32 -4.47
C GLY A 36 -1.83 -11.94 -4.51
N TYR A 37 -2.16 -10.66 -4.32
CA TYR A 37 -3.55 -10.17 -4.38
C TYR A 37 -3.85 -9.61 -5.76
N GLU A 38 -4.82 -10.21 -6.46
CA GLU A 38 -5.30 -9.69 -7.75
C GLU A 38 -6.52 -8.78 -7.53
N PRO A 39 -6.36 -7.46 -7.66
CA PRO A 39 -7.52 -6.57 -7.53
C PRO A 39 -8.49 -6.75 -8.69
N THR A 40 -9.77 -6.52 -8.42
CA THR A 40 -10.85 -6.58 -9.40
C THR A 40 -11.46 -5.20 -9.57
N GLU A 41 -12.32 -5.04 -10.58
CA GLU A 41 -13.05 -3.78 -10.79
C GLU A 41 -13.91 -3.40 -9.59
N GLU A 42 -14.41 -4.38 -8.84
CA GLU A 42 -15.19 -4.12 -7.62
C GLU A 42 -14.35 -3.43 -6.55
N ASP A 43 -13.02 -3.63 -6.57
CA ASP A 43 -12.11 -3.01 -5.64
C ASP A 43 -11.73 -1.57 -6.01
N ALA A 44 -12.07 -1.12 -7.22
CA ALA A 44 -11.57 0.15 -7.75
C ALA A 44 -11.91 1.35 -6.85
N TRP A 45 -13.12 1.43 -6.33
CA TRP A 45 -13.52 2.51 -5.42
C TRP A 45 -12.71 2.51 -4.14
N MET A 46 -12.56 1.36 -3.53
CA MET A 46 -11.80 1.22 -2.28
C MET A 46 -10.34 1.56 -2.50
N ILE A 47 -9.76 1.09 -3.59
CA ILE A 47 -8.36 1.40 -3.93
C ILE A 47 -8.20 2.90 -4.16
N ALA A 48 -9.06 3.52 -4.96
CA ALA A 48 -9.02 4.95 -5.23
C ALA A 48 -9.16 5.77 -3.93
N TYR A 49 -10.09 5.40 -3.08
CA TYR A 49 -10.31 6.07 -1.80
C TYR A 49 -9.06 5.98 -0.90
N ASN A 50 -8.45 4.80 -0.82
CA ASN A 50 -7.24 4.61 -0.01
C ASN A 50 -6.04 5.35 -0.58
N ILE A 51 -5.90 5.40 -1.90
CA ILE A 51 -4.83 6.18 -2.54
C ILE A 51 -4.96 7.65 -2.15
N LYS A 52 -6.12 8.23 -2.39
CA LYS A 52 -6.36 9.65 -2.11
C LYS A 52 -6.20 9.97 -0.62
N GLY A 53 -6.79 9.15 0.24
CA GLY A 53 -6.72 9.35 1.68
C GLY A 53 -5.30 9.25 2.23
N THR A 54 -4.55 8.25 1.81
CA THR A 54 -3.18 8.03 2.28
C THR A 54 -2.25 9.14 1.76
N VAL A 55 -2.33 9.48 0.49
CA VAL A 55 -1.52 10.56 -0.08
C VAL A 55 -1.79 11.88 0.66
N ASN A 56 -3.06 12.23 0.86
CA ASN A 56 -3.42 13.45 1.58
C ASN A 56 -2.93 13.42 3.02
N HIS A 57 -3.05 12.29 3.70
CA HIS A 57 -2.55 12.13 5.06
C HIS A 57 -1.05 12.37 5.14
N VAL A 58 -0.28 11.77 4.24
CA VAL A 58 1.18 11.94 4.19
C VAL A 58 1.54 13.40 3.91
N LEU A 59 0.90 14.01 2.91
CA LEU A 59 1.18 15.41 2.56
C LEU A 59 0.88 16.37 3.70
N ASN A 60 -0.20 16.14 4.44
CA ASN A 60 -0.53 16.94 5.62
C ASN A 60 0.51 16.74 6.74
N GLU A 61 0.97 15.51 6.93
CA GLU A 61 1.94 15.19 7.98
C GLU A 61 3.30 15.87 7.73
N ILE A 62 3.74 15.93 6.48
CA ILE A 62 5.04 16.48 6.11
C ILE A 62 4.98 17.93 5.61
N ASN A 63 3.78 18.51 5.47
CA ASN A 63 3.56 19.87 4.95
C ASN A 63 4.12 20.08 3.53
N HIS A 64 3.90 19.11 2.66
CA HIS A 64 4.25 19.20 1.24
C HIS A 64 3.01 19.24 0.37
N THR A 65 3.14 19.76 -0.85
CA THR A 65 2.06 19.77 -1.85
C THR A 65 2.16 18.57 -2.79
N THR A 66 3.33 17.94 -2.88
CA THR A 66 3.55 16.73 -3.68
C THR A 66 4.40 15.75 -2.86
N VAL A 67 4.23 14.47 -3.13
CA VAL A 67 5.01 13.44 -2.44
C VAL A 67 6.48 13.54 -2.87
N PRO A 68 7.41 13.72 -1.92
CA PRO A 68 8.83 13.70 -2.25
C PRO A 68 9.23 12.37 -2.88
N LYS A 69 10.17 12.43 -3.82
CA LYS A 69 10.61 11.26 -4.57
C LYS A 69 11.10 10.13 -3.66
N GLY A 70 11.78 10.48 -2.57
CA GLY A 70 12.29 9.51 -1.60
C GLY A 70 11.22 8.82 -0.77
N LEU A 71 9.98 9.34 -0.75
CA LEU A 71 8.85 8.74 -0.03
C LEU A 71 7.90 7.97 -0.94
N PHE A 72 8.11 7.99 -2.25
CA PHE A 72 7.15 7.40 -3.18
C PHE A 72 6.87 5.93 -2.88
N GLU A 73 7.90 5.12 -2.71
CA GLU A 73 7.76 3.70 -2.43
C GLU A 73 7.12 3.44 -1.05
N VAL A 74 7.46 4.26 -0.06
CA VAL A 74 6.85 4.17 1.27
C VAL A 74 5.36 4.43 1.19
N VAL A 75 4.95 5.45 0.44
CA VAL A 75 3.54 5.79 0.25
C VAL A 75 2.79 4.67 -0.48
N VAL A 76 3.39 4.08 -1.52
CA VAL A 76 2.81 2.94 -2.24
C VAL A 76 2.57 1.78 -1.28
N ASP A 77 3.55 1.44 -0.45
CA ASP A 77 3.41 0.34 0.52
C ASP A 77 2.38 0.64 1.60
N MET A 78 2.29 1.90 2.06
CA MET A 78 1.23 2.32 2.99
C MET A 78 -0.15 2.11 2.40
N ILE A 79 -0.34 2.49 1.14
CA ILE A 79 -1.62 2.31 0.44
C ILE A 79 -1.96 0.83 0.32
N CYS A 80 -1.00 0.00 -0.09
CA CYS A 80 -1.21 -1.44 -0.19
C CYS A 80 -1.59 -2.04 1.16
N GLY A 81 -0.93 -1.61 2.23
CA GLY A 81 -1.27 -2.05 3.58
C GLY A 81 -2.69 -1.69 3.98
N GLU A 82 -3.14 -0.46 3.67
CA GLU A 82 -4.51 -0.03 3.95
C GLU A 82 -5.54 -0.82 3.16
N VAL A 83 -5.30 -1.07 1.87
CA VAL A 83 -6.19 -1.85 1.01
C VAL A 83 -6.33 -3.28 1.54
N LEU A 84 -5.22 -3.95 1.81
CA LEU A 84 -5.22 -5.33 2.31
C LEU A 84 -5.84 -5.41 3.70
N ASN A 85 -5.59 -4.44 4.56
CA ASN A 85 -6.18 -4.40 5.89
C ASN A 85 -7.70 -4.23 5.83
N ALA A 86 -8.20 -3.39 4.95
CA ALA A 86 -9.64 -3.22 4.74
C ALA A 86 -10.29 -4.54 4.27
N LYS A 87 -9.66 -5.22 3.33
CA LYS A 87 -10.13 -6.52 2.86
C LYS A 87 -10.09 -7.58 3.95
N PHE A 88 -9.03 -7.61 4.73
CA PHE A 88 -8.87 -8.56 5.84
C PHE A 88 -9.96 -8.36 6.90
N ARG A 89 -10.20 -7.11 7.31
CA ARG A 89 -11.20 -6.80 8.35
C ARG A 89 -12.61 -7.11 7.93
N THR A 90 -12.93 -7.02 6.66
CA THR A 90 -14.27 -7.31 6.15
C THR A 90 -14.47 -8.80 5.80
N GLY A 91 -13.46 -9.63 6.04
CA GLY A 91 -13.52 -11.06 5.76
C GLY A 91 -13.45 -11.41 4.28
N GLN A 92 -13.06 -10.46 3.43
CA GLN A 92 -12.97 -10.66 1.98
C GLN A 92 -11.60 -11.13 1.50
N LEU A 93 -10.65 -11.25 2.42
CA LEU A 93 -9.28 -11.67 2.09
C LEU A 93 -9.04 -13.08 2.62
N GLU A 94 -8.78 -14.02 1.71
CA GLU A 94 -8.39 -15.37 2.06
C GLU A 94 -6.86 -15.42 2.26
N MET A 95 -6.40 -16.08 3.30
CA MET A 95 -4.97 -16.23 3.56
C MET A 95 -4.25 -16.96 2.43
N THR A 96 -4.96 -17.83 1.72
CA THR A 96 -4.43 -18.58 0.57
C THR A 96 -4.21 -17.70 -0.67
N ASP A 97 -4.87 -16.54 -0.73
CA ASP A 97 -4.74 -15.62 -1.86
C ASP A 97 -3.43 -14.83 -1.83
N LEU A 98 -2.79 -14.76 -0.66
CA LEU A 98 -1.57 -13.98 -0.47
C LEU A 98 -0.33 -14.87 -0.44
N ASP A 99 0.74 -14.37 -1.01
CA ASP A 99 2.07 -14.94 -0.84
C ASP A 99 2.72 -14.31 0.40
N LEU A 100 2.29 -14.76 1.57
CA LEU A 100 2.70 -14.17 2.85
C LEU A 100 4.22 -14.27 3.06
N ASP A 101 4.81 -15.42 2.76
CA ASP A 101 6.25 -15.62 2.91
C ASP A 101 7.03 -14.70 1.96
N GLY A 102 6.57 -14.56 0.72
CA GLY A 102 7.17 -13.65 -0.26
C GLY A 102 7.02 -12.19 0.16
N MET A 103 5.88 -11.81 0.73
CA MET A 103 5.67 -10.46 1.28
C MET A 103 6.67 -10.17 2.40
N ILE A 104 6.79 -11.08 3.35
CA ILE A 104 7.72 -10.94 4.50
C ILE A 104 9.15 -10.83 4.00
N GLN A 105 9.54 -11.68 3.05
CA GLN A 105 10.88 -11.67 2.48
C GLN A 105 11.17 -10.34 1.77
N SER A 106 10.25 -9.87 0.97
CA SER A 106 10.36 -8.59 0.25
C SER A 106 10.56 -7.41 1.19
N VAL A 107 9.85 -7.40 2.31
CA VAL A 107 9.94 -6.35 3.34
C VAL A 107 11.27 -6.44 4.09
N THR A 108 11.69 -7.65 4.50
CA THR A 108 12.93 -7.83 5.27
C THR A 108 14.18 -7.58 4.45
N GLU A 109 14.15 -7.81 3.15
CA GLU A 109 15.28 -7.47 2.26
C GLU A 109 15.48 -5.94 2.19
N GLY A 110 14.39 -5.17 2.26
CA GLY A 110 14.46 -3.72 2.26
C GLY A 110 14.83 -3.12 3.61
N ASP A 111 14.57 -3.83 4.70
CA ASP A 111 14.85 -3.36 6.06
C ASP A 111 15.19 -4.54 6.96
N THR A 112 16.48 -4.69 7.28
CA THR A 112 16.97 -5.78 8.09
C THR A 112 16.62 -5.65 9.58
N SER A 113 16.12 -4.48 10.00
CA SER A 113 15.70 -4.28 11.39
C SER A 113 14.31 -4.86 11.67
N VAL A 114 13.54 -5.18 10.63
CA VAL A 114 12.20 -5.75 10.78
C VAL A 114 12.28 -7.24 11.05
N SER A 115 11.65 -7.70 12.12
CA SER A 115 11.54 -9.11 12.42
C SER A 115 10.07 -9.47 12.69
N PHE A 116 9.63 -10.58 12.10
CA PHE A 116 8.30 -11.11 12.34
C PHE A 116 8.43 -12.44 13.08
N SER A 117 7.52 -12.71 14.02
CA SER A 117 7.54 -13.95 14.78
C SER A 117 7.38 -15.16 13.86
N ALA A 118 8.40 -16.01 13.82
CA ALA A 118 8.35 -17.24 13.02
C ALA A 118 7.40 -18.29 13.61
N GLU A 119 7.04 -18.13 14.90
CA GLU A 119 6.17 -19.05 15.62
C GLU A 119 4.69 -18.62 15.62
N GLY A 120 4.39 -17.44 15.08
CA GLY A 120 3.03 -16.94 15.02
C GLY A 120 2.20 -17.64 13.94
N SER A 121 0.87 -17.58 14.09
CA SER A 121 -0.03 -18.00 13.02
C SER A 121 0.12 -17.10 11.81
N ASP A 122 -0.30 -17.57 10.64
CA ASP A 122 -0.27 -16.76 9.42
C ASP A 122 -1.10 -15.48 9.58
N GLU A 123 -2.20 -15.56 10.29
CA GLU A 123 -3.04 -14.39 10.60
C GLU A 123 -2.28 -13.35 11.43
N SER A 124 -1.55 -13.79 12.46
CA SER A 124 -0.73 -12.89 13.29
C SER A 124 0.39 -12.25 12.49
N LYS A 125 1.05 -13.02 11.64
CA LYS A 125 2.11 -12.52 10.76
C LYS A 125 1.57 -11.46 9.79
N LEU A 126 0.40 -11.74 9.21
CA LEU A 126 -0.25 -10.80 8.30
C LEU A 126 -0.61 -9.49 9.01
N LYS A 127 -1.22 -9.57 10.20
CA LYS A 127 -1.55 -8.38 10.99
C LYS A 127 -0.32 -7.54 11.30
N GLY A 128 0.77 -8.17 11.70
CA GLY A 128 2.02 -7.49 11.98
C GLY A 128 2.60 -6.82 10.74
N LEU A 129 2.59 -7.51 9.61
CA LEU A 129 3.08 -6.98 8.35
C LEU A 129 2.24 -5.79 7.88
N LEU A 130 0.91 -5.91 7.90
CA LEU A 130 0.02 -4.83 7.48
C LEU A 130 0.18 -3.61 8.38
N SER A 131 0.27 -3.80 9.68
CA SER A 131 0.50 -2.71 10.63
C SER A 131 1.81 -1.96 10.31
N TRP A 132 2.87 -2.70 10.03
CA TRP A 132 4.16 -2.11 9.70
C TRP A 132 4.10 -1.31 8.38
N LEU A 133 3.43 -1.84 7.35
CA LEU A 133 3.24 -1.14 6.07
C LEU A 133 2.44 0.14 6.26
N ILE A 134 1.34 0.08 7.01
CA ILE A 134 0.46 1.22 7.27
C ILE A 134 1.20 2.34 8.02
N GLN A 135 2.08 1.98 8.94
CA GLN A 135 2.87 2.94 9.72
C GLN A 135 4.02 3.57 8.95
N GLY A 136 4.17 3.27 7.67
CA GLY A 136 5.19 3.87 6.82
C GLY A 136 6.60 3.42 7.13
N LYS A 137 6.75 2.13 7.42
CA LYS A 137 8.06 1.48 7.62
C LYS A 137 8.93 2.16 8.68
N GLY A 138 8.32 2.49 9.83
CA GLY A 138 9.07 3.03 10.96
C GLY A 138 9.35 4.52 10.90
N SER A 139 8.58 5.26 10.11
CA SER A 139 8.43 6.71 10.18
C SER A 139 9.55 7.58 9.61
N ASP A 140 10.03 7.26 8.41
CA ASP A 140 10.90 8.18 7.67
C ASP A 140 10.18 9.49 7.28
N LEU A 141 8.87 9.58 7.51
CA LEU A 141 8.06 10.74 7.15
C LEU A 141 8.57 12.02 7.81
N LEU A 142 9.00 11.95 9.06
CA LEU A 142 9.44 13.13 9.80
C LEU A 142 10.68 13.79 9.19
N CYS A 143 11.53 13.01 8.51
CA CYS A 143 12.73 13.53 7.84
C CYS A 143 12.38 14.45 6.67
N TYR A 144 11.16 14.34 6.14
CA TYR A 144 10.70 15.13 4.99
C TYR A 144 9.81 16.29 5.39
N ARG A 145 9.53 16.44 6.67
CA ARG A 145 8.60 17.45 7.15
C ARG A 145 9.12 18.88 6.94
N LYS A 146 8.31 19.71 6.32
CA LYS A 146 8.56 21.15 6.20
C LYS A 146 7.86 21.89 7.33
N MET A 147 8.51 22.93 7.84
CA MET A 147 7.86 23.80 8.82
C MET A 147 6.87 24.72 8.14
N ARG A 148 5.75 24.95 8.79
CA ARG A 148 4.79 25.98 8.39
C ARG A 148 5.14 27.28 9.12
N TRP A 149 5.23 28.34 8.34
CA TRP A 149 5.44 29.71 8.87
C TRP A 149 4.21 30.55 8.71
#